data_c6693434023b2adc254dbd54d29408cd
#
_entry.id   c6693434023b2adc254dbd54d29408cd
#
_cell.length_a   1.000
_cell.length_b   1.000
_cell.length_c   1.000
_cell.angle_alpha   90.00
_cell.angle_beta   90.00
_cell.angle_gamma   90.00
#
_symmetry.space_group_name_H-M   'P 1'
#
loop_
_entity.id
_entity.type
_entity.pdbx_description
1 polymer ?
#
loop_
_entity_poly.entity_id
_entity_poly.type
_entity_poly.pdbx_seq_one_letter_code
_entity_poly.pdbx_strand_id
1 'polypeptide(L)'
;PLFGKNREFLPRKIAVDARKNLYIISEGSVNGIVQMNTIGNFIGYFGANTSQMSLKMILQRMFLTEEQLNQFIKNEAASPSNIEIDRQSLVYTITAGTSIWESIRKFTVSGKDIFPGTLGSQTFRDINVSDNGLILAVDADGQIYEYDLNGILLFVFGAKDNGGQRLGTVQNPTAIDRYPEYIYVLDKEKNAVVIFQTTAFAKKVHDGVRLYMDGFYSEAKPYFEEVLNFNGSFIMSYQAIADAYFKAGDYPNALSAYRYAEDRNGYSQAFWELRNYQLQEHLTTAILGFVGLSMGISIGKRFEKRYGWFDPIRKWFKDLQKRKLVDDFLFMFRFIKYPADSYYYIKKNQRGSLRFSLIIYIWVIVVRVLSLYVTGFTFSSYASTSEIRIENE
;
A
#
# COMPACT_ATOMS: atom_id res chain seq x y z
N PRO A 1 -35.50 -4.85 20.97
CA PRO A 1 -34.31 -5.64 21.28
C PRO A 1 -33.16 -5.20 20.39
N LEU A 2 -31.98 -4.99 21.00
CA LEU A 2 -30.75 -4.52 20.34
C LEU A 2 -30.29 -5.40 19.16
N PHE A 3 -30.71 -6.63 19.10
CA PHE A 3 -30.22 -7.63 18.16
C PHE A 3 -31.29 -8.23 17.22
N GLY A 4 -32.51 -7.65 17.17
CA GLY A 4 -33.65 -8.23 16.44
C GLY A 4 -34.50 -9.18 17.31
N LYS A 5 -35.70 -9.56 16.82
CA LYS A 5 -36.72 -10.22 17.64
C LYS A 5 -36.33 -11.61 18.18
N ASN A 6 -35.27 -12.28 17.67
CA ASN A 6 -34.95 -13.67 17.99
C ASN A 6 -33.44 -13.94 18.21
N ARG A 7 -32.64 -12.95 18.54
CA ARG A 7 -31.22 -13.16 18.88
C ARG A 7 -30.93 -12.80 20.32
N GLU A 8 -30.33 -13.73 21.05
CA GLU A 8 -29.83 -13.48 22.41
C GLU A 8 -28.58 -12.63 22.38
N PHE A 9 -28.45 -11.74 23.36
CA PHE A 9 -27.22 -10.99 23.60
C PHE A 9 -26.29 -11.83 24.46
N LEU A 10 -25.24 -12.35 23.84
CA LEU A 10 -24.23 -13.18 24.51
C LEU A 10 -22.89 -12.41 24.54
N PRO A 11 -22.66 -11.55 25.55
CA PRO A 11 -21.43 -10.78 25.65
C PRO A 11 -20.23 -11.70 25.91
N ARG A 12 -19.13 -11.49 25.18
CA ARG A 12 -17.90 -12.29 25.30
C ARG A 12 -16.72 -11.48 25.79
N LYS A 13 -16.58 -10.24 25.32
CA LYS A 13 -15.47 -9.37 25.68
C LYS A 13 -15.98 -7.95 25.89
N ILE A 14 -15.39 -7.26 26.85
CA ILE A 14 -15.69 -5.85 27.16
C ILE A 14 -14.36 -5.10 27.20
N ALA A 15 -14.33 -3.93 26.59
CA ALA A 15 -13.26 -2.96 26.70
C ALA A 15 -13.83 -1.58 27.07
N VAL A 16 -13.02 -0.74 27.71
CA VAL A 16 -13.43 0.58 28.21
C VAL A 16 -12.46 1.62 27.69
N ASP A 17 -12.96 2.67 27.05
CA ASP A 17 -12.12 3.77 26.58
C ASP A 17 -11.78 4.78 27.71
N ALA A 18 -10.89 5.74 27.43
CA ALA A 18 -10.49 6.78 28.37
C ALA A 18 -11.69 7.67 28.84
N ARG A 19 -12.77 7.71 28.05
CA ARG A 19 -14.01 8.44 28.38
C ARG A 19 -15.01 7.60 29.16
N LYS A 20 -14.61 6.35 29.49
CA LYS A 20 -15.44 5.35 30.20
C LYS A 20 -16.65 4.87 29.38
N ASN A 21 -16.62 4.95 28.03
CA ASN A 21 -17.59 4.25 27.22
C ASN A 21 -17.25 2.76 27.18
N LEU A 22 -18.28 1.94 27.14
CA LEU A 22 -18.15 0.48 27.08
C LEU A 22 -18.26 0.02 25.63
N TYR A 23 -17.36 -0.85 25.22
CA TYR A 23 -17.37 -1.54 23.94
C TYR A 23 -17.51 -3.04 24.21
N ILE A 24 -18.58 -3.64 23.71
CA ILE A 24 -18.94 -5.02 24.04
C ILE A 24 -19.02 -5.84 22.74
N ILE A 25 -18.22 -6.88 22.68
CA ILE A 25 -18.35 -7.91 21.64
C ILE A 25 -19.36 -8.94 22.12
N SER A 26 -20.37 -9.19 21.29
CA SER A 26 -21.36 -10.24 21.48
C SER A 26 -21.22 -11.31 20.41
N GLU A 27 -21.46 -12.56 20.79
CA GLU A 27 -21.48 -13.67 19.85
C GLU A 27 -22.58 -13.48 18.81
N GLY A 28 -22.24 -13.70 17.53
CA GLY A 28 -23.18 -13.56 16.42
C GLY A 28 -23.65 -12.13 16.12
N SER A 29 -22.97 -11.10 16.64
CA SER A 29 -23.28 -9.71 16.32
C SER A 29 -22.68 -9.32 14.95
N VAL A 30 -23.51 -9.38 13.92
CA VAL A 30 -23.13 -8.97 12.55
C VAL A 30 -23.11 -7.46 12.36
N ASN A 31 -23.68 -6.69 13.29
CA ASN A 31 -23.76 -5.24 13.21
C ASN A 31 -22.51 -4.54 13.77
N GLY A 32 -21.54 -5.29 14.28
CA GLY A 32 -20.33 -4.77 14.91
C GLY A 32 -20.36 -4.82 16.44
N ILE A 33 -19.52 -3.99 17.05
CA ILE A 33 -19.32 -3.90 18.50
C ILE A 33 -20.41 -3.02 19.09
N VAL A 34 -21.04 -3.47 20.16
CA VAL A 34 -22.04 -2.66 20.91
C VAL A 34 -21.33 -1.58 21.70
N GLN A 35 -21.67 -0.33 21.47
CA GLN A 35 -21.15 0.80 22.22
C GLN A 35 -22.19 1.33 23.19
N MET A 36 -21.79 1.49 24.44
CA MET A 36 -22.61 2.07 25.53
C MET A 36 -21.87 3.23 26.16
N ASN A 37 -22.65 4.20 26.69
CA ASN A 37 -22.08 5.29 27.44
C ASN A 37 -21.77 4.90 28.91
N THR A 38 -21.23 5.84 29.68
CA THR A 38 -20.84 5.66 31.08
C THR A 38 -21.99 5.25 32.03
N ILE A 39 -23.23 5.47 31.63
CA ILE A 39 -24.44 5.12 32.40
C ILE A 39 -25.15 3.88 31.87
N GLY A 40 -24.51 3.18 30.93
CA GLY A 40 -25.03 1.93 30.37
C GLY A 40 -26.07 2.11 29.26
N ASN A 41 -26.31 3.31 28.75
CA ASN A 41 -27.20 3.50 27.59
C ASN A 41 -26.52 3.15 26.30
N PHE A 42 -27.26 2.47 25.44
CA PHE A 42 -26.80 2.12 24.08
C PHE A 42 -26.62 3.38 23.24
N ILE A 43 -25.43 3.55 22.66
CA ILE A 43 -25.08 4.65 21.75
C ILE A 43 -25.29 4.21 20.30
N GLY A 44 -24.79 3.03 19.95
CA GLY A 44 -24.80 2.52 18.58
C GLY A 44 -23.94 1.29 18.39
N TYR A 45 -23.76 0.92 17.14
CA TYR A 45 -22.80 -0.11 16.76
C TYR A 45 -21.53 0.53 16.22
N PHE A 46 -20.38 0.00 16.63
CA PHE A 46 -19.07 0.50 16.30
C PHE A 46 -18.28 -0.53 15.49
N GLY A 47 -17.51 -0.09 14.48
CA GLY A 47 -16.56 -0.92 13.79
C GLY A 47 -17.16 -2.15 13.12
N ALA A 48 -18.34 -2.02 12.48
CA ALA A 48 -18.95 -3.10 11.73
C ALA A 48 -18.02 -3.53 10.57
N ASN A 49 -17.77 -4.84 10.47
CA ASN A 49 -17.07 -5.38 9.32
C ASN A 49 -17.98 -5.21 8.09
N THR A 50 -17.46 -4.55 7.05
CA THR A 50 -18.20 -4.43 5.78
C THR A 50 -18.01 -5.69 4.97
N SER A 51 -19.09 -6.39 4.64
CA SER A 51 -19.04 -7.39 3.59
C SER A 51 -18.89 -6.67 2.25
N GLN A 52 -17.84 -6.98 1.49
CA GLN A 52 -17.73 -6.46 0.13
C GLN A 52 -18.89 -7.01 -0.70
N MET A 53 -19.81 -6.13 -1.11
CA MET A 53 -20.87 -6.52 -2.04
C MET A 53 -20.23 -6.80 -3.40
N SER A 54 -20.20 -8.06 -3.80
CA SER A 54 -19.81 -8.41 -5.16
C SER A 54 -20.85 -7.87 -6.16
N LEU A 55 -20.41 -7.54 -7.38
CA LEU A 55 -21.33 -7.17 -8.48
C LEU A 55 -22.47 -8.19 -8.65
N LYS A 56 -22.19 -9.48 -8.43
CA LYS A 56 -23.18 -10.55 -8.43
C LYS A 56 -24.26 -10.35 -7.35
N MET A 57 -23.89 -9.93 -6.15
CA MET A 57 -24.85 -9.66 -5.06
C MET A 57 -25.69 -8.42 -5.34
N ILE A 58 -25.10 -7.39 -5.97
CA ILE A 58 -25.84 -6.19 -6.39
C ILE A 58 -26.89 -6.57 -7.44
N LEU A 59 -26.52 -7.35 -8.45
CA LEU A 59 -27.43 -7.85 -9.47
C LEU A 59 -28.50 -8.76 -8.86
N GLN A 60 -28.16 -9.64 -7.95
CA GLN A 60 -29.12 -10.48 -7.24
C GLN A 60 -30.15 -9.66 -6.47
N ARG A 61 -29.73 -8.58 -5.78
CA ARG A 61 -30.67 -7.67 -5.10
C ARG A 61 -31.59 -6.90 -6.04
N MET A 62 -31.16 -6.66 -7.28
CA MET A 62 -32.01 -5.95 -8.27
C MET A 62 -33.07 -6.86 -8.91
N PHE A 63 -32.85 -8.17 -8.98
CA PHE A 63 -33.69 -9.09 -9.74
C PHE A 63 -34.44 -10.16 -8.89
N LEU A 64 -34.07 -10.32 -7.61
CA LEU A 64 -34.65 -11.33 -6.73
C LEU A 64 -35.60 -10.71 -5.72
N THR A 65 -36.68 -11.44 -5.37
CA THR A 65 -37.60 -11.05 -4.29
C THR A 65 -36.96 -11.23 -2.92
N GLU A 66 -37.49 -10.58 -1.88
CA GLU A 66 -36.98 -10.69 -0.51
C GLU A 66 -36.99 -12.14 0.00
N GLU A 67 -37.97 -12.91 -0.37
CA GLU A 67 -38.10 -14.36 -0.01
C GLU A 67 -36.98 -15.16 -0.66
N GLN A 68 -36.68 -14.90 -1.91
CA GLN A 68 -35.58 -15.55 -2.62
C GLN A 68 -34.22 -15.12 -2.08
N LEU A 69 -34.05 -13.85 -1.76
CA LEU A 69 -32.80 -13.32 -1.12
C LEU A 69 -32.57 -13.95 0.26
N ASN A 70 -33.61 -14.25 1.02
CA ASN A 70 -33.50 -14.91 2.33
C ASN A 70 -33.08 -16.38 2.25
N GLN A 71 -33.25 -17.04 1.10
CA GLN A 71 -32.79 -18.41 0.85
C GLN A 71 -31.31 -18.48 0.46
N PHE A 72 -30.74 -17.38 -0.05
CA PHE A 72 -29.31 -17.33 -0.29
C PHE A 72 -28.58 -17.14 1.05
N ILE A 73 -27.50 -17.90 1.24
CA ILE A 73 -26.62 -17.77 2.41
C ILE A 73 -26.26 -16.30 2.54
N LYS A 74 -26.75 -15.65 3.58
CA LYS A 74 -26.33 -14.29 3.92
C LYS A 74 -24.82 -14.35 4.14
N ASN A 75 -24.07 -13.69 3.28
CA ASN A 75 -22.65 -13.43 3.51
C ASN A 75 -22.57 -12.41 4.66
N GLU A 76 -22.85 -12.88 5.86
CA GLU A 76 -22.76 -12.05 7.06
C GLU A 76 -21.28 -11.78 7.29
N ALA A 77 -20.94 -10.50 7.47
CA ALA A 77 -19.57 -10.13 7.83
C ALA A 77 -19.20 -10.83 9.14
N ALA A 78 -18.00 -11.41 9.19
CA ALA A 78 -17.52 -12.06 10.39
C ALA A 78 -17.50 -11.08 11.56
N SER A 79 -18.04 -11.49 12.71
CA SER A 79 -18.05 -10.69 13.92
C SER A 79 -16.64 -10.61 14.52
N PRO A 80 -16.21 -9.45 15.05
CA PRO A 80 -14.98 -9.38 15.84
C PRO A 80 -14.99 -10.41 16.97
N SER A 81 -13.86 -11.09 17.16
CA SER A 81 -13.70 -12.12 18.20
C SER A 81 -13.10 -11.56 19.49
N ASN A 82 -12.29 -10.51 19.38
CA ASN A 82 -11.68 -9.85 20.52
C ASN A 82 -11.44 -8.36 20.27
N ILE A 83 -11.24 -7.58 21.33
CA ILE A 83 -11.10 -6.13 21.35
C ILE A 83 -10.08 -5.69 22.39
N GLU A 84 -9.28 -4.69 22.03
CA GLU A 84 -8.39 -3.96 22.92
C GLU A 84 -8.50 -2.46 22.61
N ILE A 85 -8.24 -1.60 23.61
CA ILE A 85 -8.31 -0.14 23.45
C ILE A 85 -7.03 0.46 24.04
N ASP A 86 -6.35 1.29 23.26
CA ASP A 86 -5.15 1.98 23.71
C ASP A 86 -5.47 3.25 24.54
N ARG A 87 -4.42 3.88 25.09
CA ARG A 87 -4.55 5.12 25.88
C ARG A 87 -5.09 6.30 25.07
N GLN A 88 -5.01 6.25 23.73
CA GLN A 88 -5.55 7.28 22.84
C GLN A 88 -7.01 7.01 22.48
N SER A 89 -7.62 5.96 23.05
CA SER A 89 -8.97 5.48 22.74
C SER A 89 -9.14 4.99 21.30
N LEU A 90 -8.05 4.53 20.69
CA LEU A 90 -8.14 3.79 19.43
C LEU A 90 -8.52 2.34 19.74
N VAL A 91 -9.43 1.80 18.95
CA VAL A 91 -10.01 0.48 19.17
C VAL A 91 -9.37 -0.52 18.21
N TYR A 92 -8.79 -1.57 18.77
CA TYR A 92 -8.19 -2.66 18.01
C TYR A 92 -9.06 -3.90 18.11
N THR A 93 -9.27 -4.58 17.00
CA THR A 93 -10.06 -5.82 16.97
C THR A 93 -9.34 -6.89 16.17
N ILE A 94 -9.58 -8.12 16.60
CA ILE A 94 -9.26 -9.29 15.79
C ILE A 94 -10.56 -9.98 15.36
N THR A 95 -10.53 -10.55 14.16
CA THR A 95 -11.69 -11.27 13.58
C THR A 95 -11.21 -12.61 13.05
N ALA A 96 -11.65 -13.70 13.70
CA ALA A 96 -11.33 -15.04 13.24
C ALA A 96 -12.15 -15.41 11.98
N GLY A 97 -11.57 -16.26 11.11
CA GLY A 97 -12.23 -16.75 9.92
C GLY A 97 -12.30 -15.77 8.74
N THR A 98 -11.65 -14.61 8.84
CA THR A 98 -11.52 -13.64 7.74
C THR A 98 -10.24 -13.87 6.93
N SER A 99 -10.02 -13.03 5.91
CA SER A 99 -8.74 -12.97 5.20
C SER A 99 -7.59 -12.68 6.18
N ILE A 100 -6.42 -13.29 5.94
CA ILE A 100 -5.21 -13.01 6.72
C ILE A 100 -4.81 -11.53 6.70
N TRP A 101 -5.23 -10.77 5.69
CA TRP A 101 -4.96 -9.34 5.54
C TRP A 101 -5.97 -8.44 6.26
N GLU A 102 -7.08 -8.99 6.75
CA GLU A 102 -8.17 -8.26 7.39
C GLU A 102 -8.47 -8.78 8.80
N SER A 103 -7.61 -9.66 9.32
CA SER A 103 -7.80 -10.32 10.62
C SER A 103 -7.57 -9.39 11.81
N ILE A 104 -6.80 -8.31 11.64
CA ILE A 104 -6.62 -7.23 12.61
C ILE A 104 -7.13 -5.93 12.01
N ARG A 105 -7.85 -5.14 12.81
CA ARG A 105 -8.32 -3.80 12.44
C ARG A 105 -8.07 -2.81 13.55
N LYS A 106 -7.86 -1.55 13.17
CA LYS A 106 -7.65 -0.42 14.07
C LYS A 106 -8.62 0.70 13.72
N PHE A 107 -9.46 1.05 14.65
CA PHE A 107 -10.49 2.07 14.42
C PHE A 107 -10.19 3.35 15.19
N THR A 108 -10.45 4.48 14.55
CA THR A 108 -10.54 5.77 15.22
C THR A 108 -11.77 5.81 16.13
N VAL A 109 -11.84 6.79 17.01
CA VAL A 109 -13.01 7.03 17.87
C VAL A 109 -14.33 7.19 17.07
N SER A 110 -14.23 7.60 15.79
CA SER A 110 -15.38 7.71 14.88
C SER A 110 -15.77 6.40 14.20
N GLY A 111 -15.05 5.30 14.46
CA GLY A 111 -15.33 3.99 13.83
C GLY A 111 -14.74 3.82 12.42
N LYS A 112 -13.86 4.72 11.99
CA LYS A 112 -13.14 4.57 10.72
C LYS A 112 -11.96 3.63 10.90
N ASP A 113 -11.88 2.57 10.11
CA ASP A 113 -10.71 1.69 10.03
C ASP A 113 -9.54 2.44 9.40
N ILE A 114 -8.42 2.49 10.11
CA ILE A 114 -7.19 3.17 9.71
C ILE A 114 -5.99 2.23 9.61
N PHE A 115 -6.22 0.92 9.84
CA PHE A 115 -5.16 -0.05 9.76
C PHE A 115 -4.99 -0.49 8.31
N PRO A 116 -3.79 -0.42 7.73
CA PRO A 116 -3.55 -0.99 6.42
C PRO A 116 -3.74 -2.52 6.52
N GLY A 117 -4.14 -3.17 5.44
CA GLY A 117 -4.16 -4.62 5.41
C GLY A 117 -2.79 -5.16 5.79
N THR A 118 -2.69 -5.83 6.95
CA THR A 118 -1.45 -6.41 7.46
C THR A 118 -1.54 -7.91 7.52
N LEU A 119 -0.39 -8.59 7.33
CA LEU A 119 -0.33 -10.03 7.43
C LEU A 119 -0.66 -10.48 8.85
N GLY A 120 -1.68 -11.31 9.00
CA GLY A 120 -2.10 -11.86 10.28
C GLY A 120 -2.49 -13.33 10.18
N SER A 121 -3.31 -13.81 11.11
CA SER A 121 -3.80 -15.18 11.16
C SER A 121 -5.33 -15.24 11.11
N GLN A 122 -5.89 -16.22 10.43
CA GLN A 122 -7.33 -16.49 10.44
C GLN A 122 -7.84 -17.06 11.78
N THR A 123 -6.92 -17.45 12.65
CA THR A 123 -7.24 -18.15 13.89
C THR A 123 -6.81 -17.37 15.14
N PHE A 124 -6.68 -16.05 15.04
CA PHE A 124 -6.35 -15.22 16.19
C PHE A 124 -7.30 -15.44 17.38
N ARG A 125 -6.73 -15.50 18.56
CA ARG A 125 -7.43 -15.74 19.84
C ARG A 125 -7.52 -14.50 20.71
N ASP A 126 -6.40 -13.78 20.82
CA ASP A 126 -6.32 -12.59 21.67
C ASP A 126 -5.37 -11.56 21.10
N ILE A 127 -5.57 -10.31 21.47
CA ILE A 127 -4.79 -9.15 21.08
C ILE A 127 -4.49 -8.30 22.30
N ASN A 128 -3.28 -7.79 22.38
CA ASN A 128 -2.82 -6.83 23.39
C ASN A 128 -2.15 -5.65 22.72
N VAL A 129 -2.41 -4.45 23.21
CA VAL A 129 -1.74 -3.22 22.76
C VAL A 129 -1.01 -2.63 23.95
N SER A 130 0.31 -2.68 23.89
CA SER A 130 1.15 -2.21 24.97
C SER A 130 1.31 -0.69 24.96
N ASP A 131 1.62 -0.12 26.15
CA ASP A 131 1.82 1.32 26.33
C ASP A 131 2.96 1.92 25.49
N ASN A 132 3.93 1.11 25.10
CA ASN A 132 5.06 1.50 24.27
C ASN A 132 4.77 1.38 22.75
N GLY A 133 3.51 1.17 22.38
CA GLY A 133 3.08 1.25 21.00
C GLY A 133 3.30 -0.01 20.18
N LEU A 134 3.44 -1.16 20.83
CA LEU A 134 3.54 -2.45 20.16
C LEU A 134 2.23 -3.21 20.28
N ILE A 135 1.83 -3.86 19.20
CA ILE A 135 0.63 -4.68 19.13
C ILE A 135 1.06 -6.14 19.11
N LEU A 136 0.50 -6.94 20.01
CA LEU A 136 0.70 -8.39 20.06
C LEU A 136 -0.60 -9.09 19.74
N ALA A 137 -0.55 -10.13 18.93
CA ALA A 137 -1.69 -11.02 18.71
C ALA A 137 -1.21 -12.48 18.74
N VAL A 138 -1.99 -13.37 19.37
CA VAL A 138 -1.70 -14.79 19.42
C VAL A 138 -2.77 -15.57 18.66
N ASP A 139 -2.35 -16.55 17.85
CA ASP A 139 -3.25 -17.42 17.12
C ASP A 139 -3.43 -18.81 17.77
N ALA A 140 -4.35 -19.61 17.22
CA ALA A 140 -4.65 -20.94 17.74
C ALA A 140 -3.47 -21.94 17.63
N ASP A 141 -2.50 -21.65 16.79
CA ASP A 141 -1.30 -22.48 16.60
C ASP A 141 -0.12 -22.03 17.50
N GLY A 142 -0.40 -21.09 18.43
CA GLY A 142 0.60 -20.61 19.37
C GLY A 142 1.61 -19.66 18.74
N GLN A 143 1.39 -19.20 17.52
CA GLN A 143 2.22 -18.17 16.90
C GLN A 143 1.83 -16.81 17.46
N ILE A 144 2.82 -16.02 17.82
CA ILE A 144 2.69 -14.68 18.34
C ILE A 144 3.18 -13.73 17.27
N TYR A 145 2.32 -12.81 16.86
CA TYR A 145 2.59 -11.76 15.89
C TYR A 145 2.78 -10.45 16.63
N GLU A 146 3.88 -9.77 16.36
CA GLU A 146 4.20 -8.47 16.94
C GLU A 146 4.28 -7.42 15.84
N TYR A 147 3.54 -6.32 16.01
CA TYR A 147 3.47 -5.21 15.05
C TYR A 147 3.78 -3.89 15.74
N ASP A 148 4.18 -2.92 14.91
CA ASP A 148 4.15 -1.51 15.32
C ASP A 148 2.73 -0.92 15.28
N LEU A 149 2.58 0.33 15.71
CA LEU A 149 1.27 1.03 15.70
C LEU A 149 0.71 1.30 14.30
N ASN A 150 1.52 1.21 13.25
CA ASN A 150 1.09 1.37 11.87
C ASN A 150 0.70 0.04 11.21
N GLY A 151 0.86 -1.08 11.92
CA GLY A 151 0.53 -2.41 11.42
C GLY A 151 1.65 -3.07 10.64
N ILE A 152 2.88 -2.57 10.73
CA ILE A 152 4.04 -3.23 10.16
C ILE A 152 4.39 -4.43 11.04
N LEU A 153 4.44 -5.61 10.44
CA LEU A 153 4.82 -6.84 11.11
C LEU A 153 6.32 -6.80 11.44
N LEU A 154 6.66 -6.86 12.73
CA LEU A 154 8.02 -6.87 13.24
C LEU A 154 8.55 -8.28 13.43
N PHE A 155 7.77 -9.14 14.10
CA PHE A 155 8.14 -10.49 14.46
C PHE A 155 6.98 -11.47 14.38
N VAL A 156 7.29 -12.73 14.05
CA VAL A 156 6.43 -13.88 14.30
C VAL A 156 7.27 -14.91 15.03
N PHE A 157 6.83 -15.33 16.20
CA PHE A 157 7.52 -16.32 17.03
C PHE A 157 6.53 -17.18 17.81
N GLY A 158 7.03 -18.15 18.56
CA GLY A 158 6.20 -19.17 19.18
C GLY A 158 5.80 -20.27 18.19
N ALA A 159 5.18 -21.32 18.66
CA ALA A 159 4.71 -22.43 17.86
C ALA A 159 3.73 -23.30 18.65
N LYS A 160 2.98 -24.14 17.92
CA LYS A 160 2.10 -25.14 18.52
C LYS A 160 2.92 -26.24 19.22
N ASP A 161 2.50 -26.59 20.43
CA ASP A 161 3.00 -27.76 21.09
C ASP A 161 2.30 -29.03 20.58
N ASN A 162 3.09 -29.86 19.94
CA ASN A 162 2.62 -31.16 19.43
C ASN A 162 3.02 -32.33 20.38
N GLY A 163 3.18 -32.05 21.68
CA GLY A 163 3.56 -33.04 22.70
C GLY A 163 5.06 -33.21 22.88
N GLY A 164 5.89 -32.34 22.26
CA GLY A 164 7.34 -32.46 22.28
C GLY A 164 8.06 -31.78 23.46
N GLN A 165 7.34 -31.20 24.39
CA GLN A 165 7.86 -30.46 25.58
C GLN A 165 8.93 -29.39 25.23
N ARG A 166 8.85 -28.80 24.08
CA ARG A 166 9.76 -27.74 23.66
C ARG A 166 9.42 -26.42 24.39
N LEU A 167 10.45 -25.70 24.82
CA LEU A 167 10.28 -24.38 25.36
C LEU A 167 9.72 -23.40 24.27
N GLY A 168 8.85 -22.49 24.68
CA GLY A 168 8.27 -21.51 23.75
C GLY A 168 7.16 -22.06 22.84
N THR A 169 6.60 -23.24 23.16
CA THR A 169 5.46 -23.81 22.45
C THR A 169 4.20 -23.76 23.32
N VAL A 170 3.06 -23.49 22.70
CA VAL A 170 1.76 -23.33 23.35
C VAL A 170 0.76 -24.28 22.68
N GLN A 171 -0.07 -24.96 23.46
CA GLN A 171 -1.01 -25.96 22.95
C GLN A 171 -2.36 -25.36 22.59
N ASN A 172 -2.94 -24.56 23.49
CA ASN A 172 -4.21 -23.88 23.29
C ASN A 172 -4.19 -22.48 23.91
N PRO A 173 -3.59 -21.49 23.23
CA PRO A 173 -3.51 -20.12 23.76
C PRO A 173 -4.89 -19.48 23.82
N THR A 174 -5.17 -18.75 24.89
CA THR A 174 -6.46 -18.10 25.16
C THR A 174 -6.33 -16.61 25.49
N ALA A 175 -5.18 -16.18 25.98
CA ALA A 175 -4.90 -14.79 26.28
C ALA A 175 -3.42 -14.48 26.08
N ILE A 176 -3.11 -13.24 25.74
CA ILE A 176 -1.76 -12.69 25.65
C ILE A 176 -1.70 -11.32 26.32
N ASP A 177 -0.63 -11.07 27.05
CA ASP A 177 -0.36 -9.77 27.66
C ASP A 177 1.13 -9.49 27.73
N ARG A 178 1.52 -8.20 27.80
CA ARG A 178 2.92 -7.76 27.90
C ARG A 178 3.16 -6.90 29.14
N TYR A 179 4.25 -7.18 29.90
CA TYR A 179 4.68 -6.35 31.01
C TYR A 179 6.17 -6.54 31.36
N PRO A 180 6.94 -5.47 31.42
CA PRO A 180 7.25 -4.58 30.30
C PRO A 180 8.11 -5.28 29.26
N GLU A 181 9.05 -6.19 29.69
CA GLU A 181 9.96 -6.95 28.82
C GLU A 181 9.55 -8.42 28.64
N TYR A 182 8.50 -8.84 29.36
CA TYR A 182 7.98 -10.19 29.31
C TYR A 182 6.62 -10.21 28.61
N ILE A 183 6.43 -11.27 27.82
CA ILE A 183 5.16 -11.56 27.17
C ILE A 183 4.60 -12.83 27.84
N TYR A 184 3.37 -12.74 28.29
CA TYR A 184 2.67 -13.80 28.98
C TYR A 184 1.58 -14.36 28.09
N VAL A 185 1.60 -15.66 27.84
CA VAL A 185 0.59 -16.38 27.06
C VAL A 185 -0.06 -17.41 27.95
N LEU A 186 -1.38 -17.30 28.13
CA LEU A 186 -2.16 -18.26 28.89
C LEU A 186 -2.50 -19.46 28.01
N ASP A 187 -1.98 -20.64 28.40
CA ASP A 187 -2.26 -21.92 27.75
C ASP A 187 -3.32 -22.68 28.58
N LYS A 188 -4.53 -22.75 28.04
CA LYS A 188 -5.67 -23.40 28.68
C LYS A 188 -5.46 -24.91 28.81
N GLU A 189 -4.87 -25.54 27.80
CA GLU A 189 -4.70 -27.01 27.79
C GLU A 189 -3.61 -27.45 28.76
N LYS A 190 -2.49 -26.70 28.81
CA LYS A 190 -1.42 -26.96 29.75
C LYS A 190 -1.70 -26.48 31.16
N ASN A 191 -2.77 -25.70 31.35
CA ASN A 191 -3.09 -25.06 32.64
C ASN A 191 -1.90 -24.22 33.18
N ALA A 192 -1.22 -23.50 32.28
CA ALA A 192 0.04 -22.81 32.54
C ALA A 192 0.10 -21.45 31.84
N VAL A 193 0.99 -20.61 32.33
CA VAL A 193 1.38 -19.37 31.65
C VAL A 193 2.75 -19.57 31.04
N VAL A 194 2.86 -19.46 29.74
CA VAL A 194 4.13 -19.49 29.02
C VAL A 194 4.67 -18.07 28.97
N ILE A 195 5.92 -17.89 29.42
CA ILE A 195 6.56 -16.59 29.51
C ILE A 195 7.67 -16.49 28.48
N PHE A 196 7.60 -15.47 27.64
CA PHE A 196 8.65 -15.10 26.68
C PHE A 196 9.35 -13.85 27.18
N GLN A 197 10.67 -13.81 27.04
CA GLN A 197 11.49 -12.66 27.38
C GLN A 197 11.96 -11.95 26.10
N THR A 198 11.85 -10.64 26.07
CA THR A 198 12.36 -9.81 24.96
C THR A 198 13.87 -9.99 24.83
N THR A 199 14.33 -10.40 23.65
CA THR A 199 15.76 -10.56 23.36
C THR A 199 16.48 -9.21 23.19
N ALA A 200 17.80 -9.17 23.29
CA ALA A 200 18.58 -7.97 23.03
C ALA A 200 18.36 -7.41 21.60
N PHE A 201 18.18 -8.31 20.63
CA PHE A 201 17.84 -7.92 19.26
C PHE A 201 16.46 -7.27 19.17
N ALA A 202 15.43 -7.89 19.74
CA ALA A 202 14.08 -7.33 19.75
C ALA A 202 14.02 -5.99 20.49
N LYS A 203 14.78 -5.84 21.58
CA LYS A 203 14.88 -4.57 22.31
C LYS A 203 15.44 -3.45 21.42
N LYS A 204 16.48 -3.71 20.63
CA LYS A 204 16.99 -2.73 19.66
C LYS A 204 15.96 -2.31 18.63
N VAL A 205 15.20 -3.29 18.11
CA VAL A 205 14.10 -3.00 17.18
C VAL A 205 13.04 -2.12 17.86
N HIS A 206 12.63 -2.48 19.08
CA HIS A 206 11.63 -1.70 19.84
C HIS A 206 12.09 -0.28 20.13
N ASP A 207 13.34 -0.09 20.53
CA ASP A 207 13.90 1.26 20.79
C ASP A 207 13.95 2.08 19.49
N GLY A 208 14.37 1.48 18.40
CA GLY A 208 14.36 2.11 17.07
C GLY A 208 12.95 2.47 16.62
N VAL A 209 12.00 1.54 16.73
CA VAL A 209 10.58 1.77 16.37
C VAL A 209 9.98 2.89 17.21
N ARG A 210 10.23 2.91 18.52
CA ARG A 210 9.74 3.98 19.40
C ARG A 210 10.23 5.35 18.95
N LEU A 211 11.54 5.52 18.74
CA LEU A 211 12.12 6.79 18.26
C LEU A 211 11.54 7.18 16.90
N TYR A 212 11.40 6.21 16.00
CA TYR A 212 10.83 6.43 14.68
C TYR A 212 9.37 6.91 14.75
N MET A 213 8.54 6.26 15.59
CA MET A 213 7.14 6.62 15.79
C MET A 213 6.96 8.00 16.45
N ASP A 214 7.90 8.38 17.32
CA ASP A 214 7.95 9.69 17.96
C ASP A 214 8.47 10.80 16.99
N GLY A 215 8.87 10.42 15.76
CA GLY A 215 9.38 11.34 14.74
C GLY A 215 10.87 11.66 14.83
N PHE A 216 11.61 11.01 15.73
CA PHE A 216 13.07 11.15 15.90
C PHE A 216 13.83 10.26 14.90
N TYR A 217 13.65 10.56 13.60
CA TYR A 217 14.16 9.72 12.52
C TYR A 217 15.69 9.60 12.51
N SER A 218 16.38 10.70 12.81
CA SER A 218 17.86 10.71 12.85
C SER A 218 18.41 9.87 14.00
N GLU A 219 17.74 9.89 15.14
CA GLU A 219 18.10 9.13 16.34
C GLU A 219 17.71 7.63 16.19
N ALA A 220 16.63 7.34 15.48
CA ALA A 220 16.21 5.99 15.19
C ALA A 220 17.14 5.26 14.22
N LYS A 221 17.73 5.98 13.26
CA LYS A 221 18.55 5.43 12.17
C LYS A 221 19.66 4.49 12.65
N PRO A 222 20.54 4.83 13.62
CA PRO A 222 21.60 3.94 14.05
C PRO A 222 21.10 2.61 14.64
N TYR A 223 19.94 2.58 15.29
CA TYR A 223 19.33 1.34 15.76
C TYR A 223 18.97 0.43 14.59
N PHE A 224 18.37 0.99 13.54
CA PHE A 224 17.99 0.21 12.37
C PHE A 224 19.20 -0.22 11.52
N GLU A 225 20.27 0.57 11.46
CA GLU A 225 21.54 0.15 10.85
C GLU A 225 22.15 -1.05 11.61
N GLU A 226 22.12 -1.02 12.94
CA GLU A 226 22.55 -2.18 13.74
C GLU A 226 21.64 -3.40 13.51
N VAL A 227 20.32 -3.23 13.42
CA VAL A 227 19.36 -4.30 13.11
C VAL A 227 19.70 -4.96 11.78
N LEU A 228 20.04 -4.18 10.75
CA LEU A 228 20.44 -4.72 9.44
C LEU A 228 21.75 -5.53 9.48
N ASN A 229 22.65 -5.24 10.41
CA ASN A 229 23.86 -6.05 10.61
C ASN A 229 23.53 -7.46 11.11
N PHE A 230 22.42 -7.63 11.84
CA PHE A 230 21.96 -8.95 12.32
C PHE A 230 21.00 -9.61 11.32
N ASN A 231 20.13 -8.84 10.69
CA ASN A 231 19.14 -9.32 9.73
C ASN A 231 19.02 -8.35 8.56
N GLY A 232 19.77 -8.58 7.50
CA GLY A 232 19.77 -7.76 6.29
C GLY A 232 18.46 -7.78 5.50
N SER A 233 17.47 -8.61 5.87
CA SER A 233 16.16 -8.69 5.25
C SER A 233 15.06 -7.98 6.07
N PHE A 234 15.42 -7.22 7.10
CA PHE A 234 14.45 -6.54 7.95
C PHE A 234 13.93 -5.27 7.27
N ILE A 235 12.82 -5.39 6.55
CA ILE A 235 12.26 -4.36 5.65
C ILE A 235 11.99 -3.04 6.39
N MET A 236 11.44 -3.10 7.62
CA MET A 236 11.19 -1.92 8.44
C MET A 236 12.44 -1.06 8.65
N SER A 237 13.62 -1.66 8.78
CA SER A 237 14.87 -0.91 8.93
C SER A 237 15.18 -0.08 7.70
N TYR A 238 15.01 -0.63 6.51
CA TYR A 238 15.23 0.13 5.28
C TYR A 238 14.24 1.28 5.13
N GLN A 239 12.99 1.09 5.53
CA GLN A 239 11.98 2.15 5.50
C GLN A 239 12.35 3.27 6.47
N ALA A 240 12.69 2.94 7.72
CA ALA A 240 13.06 3.93 8.72
C ALA A 240 14.34 4.73 8.35
N ILE A 241 15.34 4.04 7.80
CA ILE A 241 16.57 4.66 7.29
C ILE A 241 16.27 5.57 6.09
N ALA A 242 15.37 5.13 5.19
CA ALA A 242 14.96 5.93 4.05
C ALA A 242 14.25 7.22 4.48
N ASP A 243 13.33 7.13 5.44
CA ASP A 243 12.64 8.29 6.00
C ASP A 243 13.60 9.25 6.70
N ALA A 244 14.62 8.72 7.40
CA ALA A 244 15.66 9.53 8.02
C ALA A 244 16.47 10.31 6.96
N TYR A 245 16.89 9.67 5.88
CA TYR A 245 17.55 10.35 4.76
C TYR A 245 16.64 11.36 4.08
N PHE A 246 15.38 11.01 3.85
CA PHE A 246 14.41 11.91 3.23
C PHE A 246 14.21 13.19 4.06
N LYS A 247 14.04 13.05 5.37
CA LYS A 247 13.91 14.19 6.30
C LYS A 247 15.18 15.03 6.40
N ALA A 248 16.34 14.42 6.22
CA ALA A 248 17.62 15.13 6.14
C ALA A 248 17.86 15.83 4.78
N GLY A 249 16.98 15.64 3.79
CA GLY A 249 17.15 16.17 2.43
C GLY A 249 18.13 15.38 1.56
N ASP A 250 18.61 14.25 2.03
CA ASP A 250 19.50 13.35 1.28
C ASP A 250 18.67 12.41 0.41
N TYR A 251 18.06 12.98 -0.62
CA TYR A 251 17.16 12.26 -1.52
C TYR A 251 17.81 11.11 -2.30
N PRO A 252 19.09 11.19 -2.73
CA PRO A 252 19.75 10.08 -3.40
C PRO A 252 19.87 8.83 -2.53
N ASN A 253 20.27 8.98 -1.26
CA ASN A 253 20.34 7.87 -0.31
C ASN A 253 18.94 7.40 0.12
N ALA A 254 17.97 8.32 0.27
CA ALA A 254 16.59 7.97 0.51
C ALA A 254 16.01 7.07 -0.59
N LEU A 255 16.24 7.41 -1.88
CA LEU A 255 15.80 6.59 -3.02
C LEU A 255 16.32 5.15 -2.95
N SER A 256 17.62 5.00 -2.66
CA SER A 256 18.21 3.66 -2.57
C SER A 256 17.61 2.84 -1.42
N ALA A 257 17.40 3.47 -0.26
CA ALA A 257 16.84 2.81 0.92
C ALA A 257 15.34 2.46 0.72
N TYR A 258 14.51 3.37 0.15
CA TYR A 258 13.11 3.07 -0.19
C TYR A 258 12.98 1.92 -1.21
N ARG A 259 13.94 1.80 -2.12
CA ARG A 259 13.96 0.68 -3.06
C ARG A 259 14.16 -0.65 -2.36
N TYR A 260 15.06 -0.73 -1.36
CA TYR A 260 15.23 -1.93 -0.53
C TYR A 260 14.04 -2.19 0.39
N ALA A 261 13.34 -1.14 0.81
CA ALA A 261 12.11 -1.23 1.59
C ALA A 261 10.88 -1.62 0.74
N GLU A 262 11.01 -1.67 -0.60
CA GLU A 262 9.90 -1.84 -1.55
C GLU A 262 8.79 -0.78 -1.39
N ASP A 263 9.11 0.36 -0.75
CA ASP A 263 8.19 1.47 -0.56
C ASP A 263 8.12 2.37 -1.80
N ARG A 264 7.11 2.11 -2.63
CA ARG A 264 6.87 2.88 -3.86
C ARG A 264 6.50 4.33 -3.60
N ASN A 265 5.78 4.59 -2.52
CA ASN A 265 5.31 5.93 -2.21
C ASN A 265 6.47 6.81 -1.73
N GLY A 266 7.25 6.32 -0.77
CA GLY A 266 8.45 7.00 -0.29
C GLY A 266 9.46 7.24 -1.42
N TYR A 267 9.71 6.21 -2.25
CA TYR A 267 10.57 6.34 -3.43
C TYR A 267 10.10 7.45 -4.37
N SER A 268 8.80 7.49 -4.68
CA SER A 268 8.25 8.49 -5.60
C SER A 268 8.33 9.90 -5.03
N GLN A 269 8.13 10.07 -3.74
CA GLN A 269 8.29 11.36 -3.08
C GLN A 269 9.74 11.84 -3.15
N ALA A 270 10.70 10.97 -2.80
CA ALA A 270 12.12 11.29 -2.87
C ALA A 270 12.59 11.58 -4.31
N PHE A 271 12.10 10.81 -5.29
CA PHE A 271 12.38 11.05 -6.71
C PHE A 271 11.80 12.38 -7.19
N TRP A 272 10.60 12.74 -6.73
CA TRP A 272 9.97 14.01 -7.06
C TRP A 272 10.78 15.19 -6.52
N GLU A 273 11.24 15.13 -5.26
CA GLU A 273 12.06 16.15 -4.65
C GLU A 273 13.41 16.33 -5.37
N LEU A 274 14.09 15.21 -5.67
CA LEU A 274 15.34 15.23 -6.41
C LEU A 274 15.17 15.87 -7.80
N ARG A 275 14.12 15.47 -8.52
CA ARG A 275 13.81 16.03 -9.84
C ARG A 275 13.43 17.52 -9.73
N ASN A 276 12.65 17.89 -8.73
CA ASN A 276 12.23 19.27 -8.48
C ASN A 276 13.44 20.17 -8.21
N TYR A 277 14.37 19.69 -7.40
CA TYR A 277 15.63 20.39 -7.16
C TYR A 277 16.42 20.63 -8.46
N GLN A 278 16.62 19.58 -9.25
CA GLN A 278 17.31 19.67 -10.55
C GLN A 278 16.56 20.60 -11.53
N LEU A 279 15.23 20.53 -11.53
CA LEU A 279 14.42 21.38 -12.39
C LEU A 279 14.56 22.86 -12.01
N GLN A 280 14.50 23.16 -10.70
CA GLN A 280 14.66 24.54 -10.20
C GLN A 280 16.03 25.12 -10.54
N GLU A 281 17.10 24.33 -10.41
CA GLU A 281 18.47 24.76 -10.73
C GLU A 281 18.61 25.14 -12.21
N HIS A 282 17.98 24.38 -13.11
CA HIS A 282 18.15 24.56 -14.55
C HIS A 282 16.99 25.35 -15.21
N LEU A 283 15.90 25.62 -14.50
CA LEU A 283 14.70 26.25 -15.05
C LEU A 283 14.98 27.63 -15.65
N THR A 284 15.74 28.46 -14.95
CA THR A 284 16.07 29.81 -15.42
C THR A 284 16.89 29.75 -16.70
N THR A 285 17.88 28.85 -16.75
CA THR A 285 18.74 28.66 -17.94
C THR A 285 17.91 28.14 -19.12
N ALA A 286 16.99 27.19 -18.87
CA ALA A 286 16.09 26.65 -19.88
C ALA A 286 15.14 27.72 -20.45
N ILE A 287 14.57 28.56 -19.58
CA ILE A 287 13.69 29.68 -20.00
C ILE A 287 14.48 30.70 -20.84
N LEU A 288 15.66 31.11 -20.37
CA LEU A 288 16.52 32.03 -21.12
C LEU A 288 16.94 31.44 -22.48
N GLY A 289 17.28 30.16 -22.50
CA GLY A 289 17.56 29.45 -23.75
C GLY A 289 16.37 29.41 -24.71
N PHE A 290 15.18 29.15 -24.20
CA PHE A 290 13.95 29.17 -25.01
C PHE A 290 13.62 30.56 -25.55
N VAL A 291 13.78 31.61 -24.74
CA VAL A 291 13.58 33.01 -25.17
C VAL A 291 14.62 33.38 -26.22
N GLY A 292 15.90 33.06 -25.98
CA GLY A 292 16.97 33.31 -26.96
C GLY A 292 16.74 32.59 -28.28
N LEU A 293 16.31 31.30 -28.24
CA LEU A 293 15.97 30.53 -29.43
C LEU A 293 14.78 31.16 -30.17
N SER A 294 13.74 31.55 -29.45
CA SER A 294 12.55 32.21 -29.99
C SER A 294 12.88 33.53 -30.70
N MET A 295 13.75 34.35 -30.05
CA MET A 295 14.27 35.57 -30.66
C MET A 295 15.11 35.27 -31.90
N GLY A 296 16.03 34.29 -31.81
CA GLY A 296 16.85 33.85 -32.95
C GLY A 296 16.02 33.40 -34.15
N ILE A 297 14.97 32.60 -33.91
CA ILE A 297 14.02 32.19 -34.95
C ILE A 297 13.28 33.39 -35.55
N SER A 298 12.87 34.35 -34.71
CA SER A 298 12.14 35.54 -35.16
C SER A 298 13.03 36.46 -36.03
N ILE A 299 14.27 36.65 -35.61
CA ILE A 299 15.28 37.39 -36.35
C ILE A 299 15.65 36.64 -37.65
N GLY A 300 15.88 35.33 -37.56
CA GLY A 300 16.14 34.47 -38.71
C GLY A 300 15.05 34.53 -39.78
N LYS A 301 13.76 34.53 -39.37
CA LYS A 301 12.62 34.70 -40.28
C LYS A 301 12.61 36.09 -40.97
N ARG A 302 13.07 37.15 -40.31
CA ARG A 302 13.19 38.52 -40.94
C ARG A 302 14.32 38.53 -41.93
N PHE A 303 15.49 37.96 -41.64
CA PHE A 303 16.61 37.85 -42.54
C PHE A 303 16.29 36.96 -43.74
N GLU A 304 15.56 35.87 -43.52
CA GLU A 304 15.12 34.98 -44.59
C GLU A 304 14.25 35.68 -45.61
N LYS A 305 13.30 36.48 -45.15
CA LYS A 305 12.43 37.26 -46.02
C LYS A 305 13.22 38.19 -46.94
N ARG A 306 14.43 38.59 -46.52
CA ARG A 306 15.29 39.53 -47.24
C ARG A 306 16.37 38.83 -48.09
N TYR A 307 16.87 37.69 -47.68
CA TYR A 307 18.05 37.03 -48.30
C TYR A 307 17.80 35.60 -48.81
N GLY A 308 16.65 34.96 -48.51
CA GLY A 308 16.28 33.64 -48.99
C GLY A 308 17.22 32.50 -48.55
N TRP A 309 17.91 32.64 -47.42
CA TRP A 309 18.92 31.69 -46.93
C TRP A 309 18.40 30.26 -46.73
N PHE A 310 17.12 30.09 -46.46
CA PHE A 310 16.52 28.79 -46.25
C PHE A 310 15.88 28.18 -47.49
N ASP A 311 15.97 28.82 -48.63
CA ASP A 311 15.43 28.27 -49.91
C ASP A 311 16.05 26.90 -50.30
N PRO A 312 17.37 26.67 -50.14
CA PRO A 312 17.94 25.34 -50.39
C PRO A 312 17.44 24.30 -49.39
N ILE A 313 17.23 24.69 -48.10
CA ILE A 313 16.68 23.79 -47.08
C ILE A 313 15.21 23.48 -47.38
N ARG A 314 14.41 24.46 -47.82
CA ARG A 314 13.02 24.24 -48.25
C ARG A 314 12.93 23.34 -49.48
N LYS A 315 13.81 23.50 -50.44
CA LYS A 315 13.88 22.59 -51.59
C LYS A 315 14.21 21.17 -51.13
N TRP A 316 15.23 21.03 -50.26
CA TRP A 316 15.60 19.73 -49.70
C TRP A 316 14.44 19.10 -48.92
N PHE A 317 13.73 19.86 -48.04
CA PHE A 317 12.53 19.37 -47.35
C PHE A 317 11.40 18.96 -48.28
N LYS A 318 11.14 19.74 -49.36
CA LYS A 318 10.14 19.38 -50.38
C LYS A 318 10.54 18.10 -51.12
N ASP A 319 11.78 17.92 -51.38
CA ASP A 319 12.27 16.69 -52.02
C ASP A 319 12.28 15.51 -51.05
N LEU A 320 12.52 15.76 -49.76
CA LEU A 320 12.37 14.75 -48.71
C LEU A 320 10.92 14.29 -48.57
N GLN A 321 9.96 15.21 -48.63
CA GLN A 321 8.51 14.90 -48.58
C GLN A 321 8.04 14.03 -49.74
N LYS A 322 8.72 14.06 -50.90
CA LYS A 322 8.43 13.18 -52.04
C LYS A 322 8.85 11.72 -51.78
N ARG A 323 9.72 11.47 -50.77
CA ARG A 323 10.10 10.10 -50.40
C ARG A 323 8.92 9.40 -49.72
N LYS A 324 8.60 8.19 -50.20
CA LYS A 324 7.44 7.41 -49.78
C LYS A 324 7.34 7.26 -48.25
N LEU A 325 8.43 7.01 -47.56
CA LEU A 325 8.43 6.86 -46.08
C LEU A 325 8.08 8.17 -45.36
N VAL A 326 8.52 9.33 -45.89
CA VAL A 326 8.24 10.63 -45.27
C VAL A 326 6.81 11.05 -45.58
N ASP A 327 6.29 10.77 -46.75
CA ASP A 327 4.90 10.99 -47.12
C ASP A 327 3.96 10.12 -46.27
N ASP A 328 4.30 8.86 -46.05
CA ASP A 328 3.55 7.95 -45.15
C ASP A 328 3.56 8.47 -43.71
N PHE A 329 4.70 8.99 -43.21
CA PHE A 329 4.81 9.61 -41.89
C PHE A 329 3.93 10.85 -41.75
N LEU A 330 3.97 11.75 -42.73
CA LEU A 330 3.14 12.95 -42.75
C LEU A 330 1.63 12.62 -42.86
N PHE A 331 1.33 11.54 -43.60
CA PHE A 331 -0.04 11.05 -43.72
C PHE A 331 -0.62 10.59 -42.38
N MET A 332 0.21 10.08 -41.45
CA MET A 332 -0.23 9.74 -40.10
C MET A 332 -0.79 10.95 -39.34
N PHE A 333 -0.15 12.12 -39.44
CA PHE A 333 -0.69 13.36 -38.80
C PHE A 333 -1.99 13.81 -39.46
N ARG A 334 -2.11 13.62 -40.79
CA ARG A 334 -3.38 13.88 -41.49
C ARG A 334 -4.47 12.91 -41.07
N PHE A 335 -4.12 11.65 -40.80
CA PHE A 335 -5.04 10.64 -40.25
C PHE A 335 -5.62 11.05 -38.90
N ILE A 336 -4.78 11.57 -37.98
CA ILE A 336 -5.22 12.07 -36.67
C ILE A 336 -6.18 13.27 -36.83
N LYS A 337 -5.88 14.16 -37.78
CA LYS A 337 -6.68 15.40 -37.97
C LYS A 337 -7.98 15.16 -38.74
N TYR A 338 -7.97 14.26 -39.75
CA TYR A 338 -9.08 13.96 -40.63
C TYR A 338 -9.25 12.45 -40.81
N PRO A 339 -9.77 11.73 -39.81
CA PRO A 339 -9.77 10.26 -39.83
C PRO A 339 -10.65 9.66 -40.94
N ALA A 340 -11.83 10.23 -41.19
CA ALA A 340 -12.76 9.73 -42.20
C ALA A 340 -12.17 9.81 -43.63
N ASP A 341 -11.64 10.96 -44.01
CA ASP A 341 -11.03 11.18 -45.31
C ASP A 341 -9.79 10.28 -45.47
N SER A 342 -8.97 10.18 -44.44
CA SER A 342 -7.76 9.37 -44.47
C SER A 342 -8.07 7.88 -44.59
N TYR A 343 -9.13 7.38 -43.95
CA TYR A 343 -9.59 6.01 -44.12
C TYR A 343 -10.05 5.72 -45.55
N TYR A 344 -10.77 6.70 -46.17
CA TYR A 344 -11.14 6.59 -47.59
C TYR A 344 -9.94 6.50 -48.50
N TYR A 345 -8.87 7.30 -48.28
CA TYR A 345 -7.65 7.25 -49.05
C TYR A 345 -6.91 5.92 -48.87
N ILE A 346 -6.89 5.34 -47.69
CA ILE A 346 -6.29 4.01 -47.44
C ILE A 346 -7.05 2.95 -48.25
N LYS A 347 -8.39 2.96 -48.17
CA LYS A 347 -9.23 1.94 -48.81
C LYS A 347 -9.25 2.03 -50.31
N LYS A 348 -9.37 3.24 -50.90
CA LYS A 348 -9.53 3.46 -52.31
C LYS A 348 -8.20 3.52 -53.05
N ASN A 349 -7.20 4.21 -52.50
CA ASN A 349 -5.94 4.46 -53.16
C ASN A 349 -4.80 3.52 -52.69
N GLN A 350 -5.15 2.52 -51.83
CA GLN A 350 -4.18 1.58 -51.25
C GLN A 350 -2.97 2.31 -50.64
N ARG A 351 -3.22 3.49 -50.06
CA ARG A 351 -2.20 4.36 -49.46
C ARG A 351 -1.84 3.84 -48.08
N GLY A 352 -1.12 2.75 -48.02
CA GLY A 352 -0.63 2.14 -46.80
C GLY A 352 0.69 1.43 -47.11
N SER A 353 1.68 1.62 -46.27
CA SER A 353 2.99 0.97 -46.42
C SER A 353 3.18 0.02 -45.24
N LEU A 354 3.25 -1.28 -45.53
CA LEU A 354 3.52 -2.31 -44.51
C LEU A 354 4.87 -2.06 -43.84
N ARG A 355 5.85 -1.54 -44.57
CA ARG A 355 7.16 -1.15 -44.02
C ARG A 355 7.07 -0.03 -43.02
N PHE A 356 6.24 0.97 -43.28
CA PHE A 356 6.04 2.09 -42.39
C PHE A 356 5.31 1.67 -41.11
N SER A 357 4.26 0.85 -41.22
CA SER A 357 3.54 0.29 -40.05
C SER A 357 4.46 -0.53 -39.17
N LEU A 358 5.38 -1.31 -39.77
CA LEU A 358 6.36 -2.09 -39.04
C LEU A 358 7.38 -1.20 -38.30
N ILE A 359 7.82 -0.11 -38.92
CA ILE A 359 8.72 0.88 -38.30
C ILE A 359 8.03 1.52 -37.08
N ILE A 360 6.77 1.94 -37.21
CA ILE A 360 6.00 2.51 -36.06
C ILE A 360 5.85 1.47 -34.95
N TYR A 361 5.53 0.24 -35.29
CA TYR A 361 5.38 -0.82 -34.30
C TYR A 361 6.68 -1.05 -33.52
N ILE A 362 7.80 -1.16 -34.23
CA ILE A 362 9.12 -1.26 -33.58
C ILE A 362 9.41 -0.04 -32.73
N TRP A 363 9.09 1.16 -33.22
CA TRP A 363 9.30 2.40 -32.46
C TRP A 363 8.47 2.46 -31.17
N VAL A 364 7.21 2.01 -31.21
CA VAL A 364 6.36 1.90 -30.00
C VAL A 364 6.96 0.94 -28.99
N ILE A 365 7.48 -0.21 -29.45
CA ILE A 365 8.18 -1.16 -28.56
C ILE A 365 9.41 -0.50 -27.92
N VAL A 366 10.24 0.18 -28.73
CA VAL A 366 11.44 0.87 -28.23
C VAL A 366 11.06 1.95 -27.22
N VAL A 367 10.04 2.76 -27.50
CA VAL A 367 9.55 3.78 -26.55
C VAL A 367 9.02 3.13 -25.28
N ARG A 368 8.32 2.01 -25.39
CA ARG A 368 7.83 1.26 -24.21
C ARG A 368 8.98 0.74 -23.36
N VAL A 369 9.99 0.14 -23.99
CA VAL A 369 11.20 -0.32 -23.28
C VAL A 369 11.92 0.85 -22.62
N LEU A 370 12.15 1.95 -23.35
CA LEU A 370 12.78 3.16 -22.78
C LEU A 370 11.97 3.75 -21.64
N SER A 371 10.64 3.69 -21.71
CA SER A 371 9.78 4.19 -20.63
C SER A 371 10.00 3.45 -19.31
N LEU A 372 10.40 2.17 -19.34
CA LEU A 372 10.71 1.40 -18.12
C LEU A 372 11.94 1.95 -17.38
N TYR A 373 12.86 2.59 -18.10
CA TYR A 373 14.05 3.21 -17.51
C TYR A 373 13.83 4.67 -17.06
N VAL A 374 12.87 5.36 -17.69
CA VAL A 374 12.60 6.79 -17.44
C VAL A 374 11.49 6.97 -16.42
N THR A 375 10.51 6.06 -16.39
CA THR A 375 9.41 6.13 -15.42
C THR A 375 9.90 5.66 -14.07
N GLY A 376 9.63 6.47 -13.03
CA GLY A 376 9.96 6.11 -11.65
C GLY A 376 9.21 4.84 -11.19
N PHE A 377 9.66 4.30 -10.07
CA PHE A 377 9.15 3.07 -9.44
C PHE A 377 7.62 3.05 -9.26
N THR A 378 6.99 4.21 -9.02
CA THR A 378 5.54 4.35 -8.87
C THR A 378 4.76 3.98 -10.12
N PHE A 379 5.32 4.21 -11.30
CA PHE A 379 4.66 3.96 -12.58
C PHE A 379 5.08 2.63 -13.21
N SER A 380 6.00 1.91 -12.58
CA SER A 380 6.45 0.59 -12.98
C SER A 380 5.89 -0.49 -12.06
N SER A 381 5.41 -1.58 -12.60
CA SER A 381 5.04 -2.78 -11.83
C SER A 381 6.27 -3.54 -11.28
N TYR A 382 7.46 -3.17 -11.74
CA TYR A 382 8.71 -3.81 -11.36
C TYR A 382 9.50 -2.94 -10.38
N ALA A 383 10.07 -3.55 -9.34
CA ALA A 383 10.89 -2.86 -8.36
C ALA A 383 12.23 -2.40 -8.97
N SER A 384 12.74 -3.14 -9.95
CA SER A 384 13.93 -2.77 -10.69
C SER A 384 13.90 -3.33 -12.12
N THR A 385 14.73 -2.77 -12.99
CA THR A 385 14.89 -3.29 -14.36
C THR A 385 15.47 -4.70 -14.41
N SER A 386 16.18 -5.13 -13.36
CA SER A 386 16.71 -6.50 -13.23
C SER A 386 15.61 -7.54 -12.96
N GLU A 387 14.43 -7.10 -12.49
CA GLU A 387 13.27 -7.96 -12.25
C GLU A 387 12.38 -8.12 -13.48
N ILE A 388 12.67 -7.39 -14.55
CA ILE A 388 12.00 -7.58 -15.84
C ILE A 388 12.46 -8.93 -16.39
N ARG A 389 11.80 -9.99 -15.94
CA ARG A 389 11.88 -11.28 -16.63
C ARG A 389 11.02 -11.16 -17.88
N ILE A 390 11.63 -11.41 -19.02
CA ILE A 390 10.89 -11.73 -20.24
C ILE A 390 10.31 -13.12 -19.94
N GLU A 391 9.07 -13.16 -19.51
CA GLU A 391 8.33 -14.42 -19.45
C GLU A 391 8.21 -14.88 -20.91
N ASN A 392 9.02 -15.85 -21.25
CA ASN A 392 8.83 -16.65 -22.45
C ASN A 392 7.60 -17.53 -22.19
N GLU A 393 6.45 -17.11 -22.64
CA GLU A 393 5.34 -17.96 -23.03
C GLU A 393 5.16 -17.92 -24.55
#